data_bbaa4540b83432087c2454dd10a916fd
#
_entry.id   bbaa4540b83432087c2454dd10a916fd
#
_cell.length_a   1.000
_cell.length_b   1.000
_cell.length_c   1.000
_cell.angle_alpha   90.00
_cell.angle_beta   90.00
_cell.angle_gamma   90.00
#
_symmetry.space_group_name_H-M   'P 1'
#
loop_
_entity.id
_entity.type
_entity.pdbx_description
1 polymer ?
#
loop_
_entity_poly.entity_id
_entity_poly.type
_entity_poly.pdbx_seq_one_letter_code
_entity_poly.pdbx_strand_id
1 'polypeptide(L)'
;MCIRDRQKRKEIISVTVGGSTELFKDVIDRLPTESFKSKKKLNLGNKIVELHYFGPGMSPSDTVVYVPDARAAWTGNLIFGKGSIPWARSEIVSDYLKSMKNFQRKIDPKIIVAGHGQISDGDIVEKYISYLDYVLEFSRSLKKENISIEEYVKTLNIPPEYLIEDDIKELMEGFHKWNVLNSYKQVTTSTSQLKDRKNLGQKVARDGKVVK
;
A
#
# COMPACT_ATOMS: atom_id res chain seq x y z
N MET A 1 -8.33 0.64 0.71
CA MET A 1 -9.50 0.64 -0.19
C MET A 1 -10.41 1.77 0.22
N CYS A 2 -10.65 2.77 -0.64
CA CYS A 2 -11.49 3.91 -0.28
C CYS A 2 -12.95 3.45 -0.14
N ILE A 3 -13.53 3.62 1.04
CA ILE A 3 -14.88 3.13 1.41
C ILE A 3 -16.01 3.88 0.67
N ARG A 4 -15.68 4.94 -0.07
CA ARG A 4 -16.67 5.86 -0.67
C ARG A 4 -17.37 5.36 -1.93
N ASP A 5 -16.84 4.36 -2.62
CA ASP A 5 -17.43 3.85 -3.86
C ASP A 5 -18.09 2.48 -3.63
N ARG A 6 -19.34 2.48 -3.18
CA ARG A 6 -20.10 1.27 -2.86
C ARG A 6 -20.25 0.32 -4.04
N GLN A 7 -20.56 0.86 -5.21
CA GLN A 7 -20.85 0.05 -6.39
C GLN A 7 -19.58 -0.61 -6.92
N LYS A 8 -18.51 0.16 -7.04
CA LYS A 8 -17.19 -0.32 -7.45
C LYS A 8 -16.61 -1.34 -6.48
N ARG A 9 -16.93 -1.23 -5.18
CA ARG A 9 -16.50 -2.18 -4.16
C ARG A 9 -17.18 -3.54 -4.32
N LYS A 10 -18.51 -3.58 -4.60
CA LYS A 10 -19.23 -4.82 -4.88
C LYS A 10 -18.69 -5.51 -6.13
N GLU A 11 -18.41 -4.73 -7.17
CA GLU A 11 -17.81 -5.23 -8.42
C GLU A 11 -16.42 -5.83 -8.18
N ILE A 12 -15.53 -5.12 -7.46
CA ILE A 12 -14.18 -5.61 -7.14
C ILE A 12 -14.24 -6.89 -6.30
N ILE A 13 -15.09 -6.95 -5.28
CA ILE A 13 -15.22 -8.14 -4.43
C ILE A 13 -15.77 -9.30 -5.27
N SER A 14 -16.79 -9.09 -6.09
CA SER A 14 -17.35 -10.15 -6.93
C SER A 14 -16.32 -10.74 -7.90
N VAL A 15 -15.49 -9.90 -8.52
CA VAL A 15 -14.39 -10.36 -9.38
C VAL A 15 -13.33 -11.11 -8.56
N THR A 16 -12.97 -10.63 -7.36
CA THR A 16 -11.93 -11.24 -6.53
C THR A 16 -12.32 -12.62 -6.00
N VAL A 17 -13.60 -12.83 -5.69
CA VAL A 17 -14.10 -14.13 -5.18
C VAL A 17 -14.73 -15.01 -6.27
N GLY A 18 -14.62 -14.61 -7.55
CA GLY A 18 -15.16 -15.35 -8.68
C GLY A 18 -16.69 -15.44 -8.70
N GLY A 19 -17.38 -14.55 -7.98
CA GLY A 19 -18.82 -14.54 -7.84
C GLY A 19 -19.50 -13.39 -8.61
N SER A 20 -20.83 -13.42 -8.64
CA SER A 20 -21.65 -12.33 -9.18
C SER A 20 -21.94 -11.28 -8.09
N THR A 21 -22.31 -10.06 -8.50
CA THR A 21 -22.76 -9.00 -7.60
C THR A 21 -24.04 -9.39 -6.84
N GLU A 22 -24.77 -10.37 -7.34
CA GLU A 22 -25.97 -10.92 -6.73
C GLU A 22 -25.72 -11.53 -5.33
N LEU A 23 -24.52 -12.09 -5.12
CA LEU A 23 -24.09 -12.59 -3.81
C LEU A 23 -24.08 -11.52 -2.71
N PHE A 24 -24.07 -10.26 -3.08
CA PHE A 24 -23.97 -9.12 -2.14
C PHE A 24 -25.24 -8.27 -2.12
N LYS A 25 -26.35 -8.70 -2.72
CA LYS A 25 -27.60 -7.91 -2.82
C LYS A 25 -28.13 -7.51 -1.45
N ASP A 26 -28.07 -8.42 -0.48
CA ASP A 26 -28.58 -8.22 0.88
C ASP A 26 -27.55 -7.61 1.84
N VAL A 27 -26.35 -7.31 1.37
CA VAL A 27 -25.32 -6.68 2.19
C VAL A 27 -25.60 -5.19 2.32
N ILE A 28 -25.86 -4.76 3.55
CA ILE A 28 -26.05 -3.34 3.90
C ILE A 28 -24.67 -2.73 4.19
N ASP A 29 -24.25 -1.83 3.30
CA ASP A 29 -23.01 -1.07 3.50
C ASP A 29 -23.20 -0.01 4.60
N ARG A 30 -22.43 -0.13 5.68
CA ARG A 30 -22.30 0.94 6.68
C ARG A 30 -21.00 1.69 6.43
N LEU A 31 -21.14 2.98 6.13
CA LEU A 31 -19.99 3.87 6.01
C LEU A 31 -19.48 4.27 7.39
N PRO A 32 -18.17 4.54 7.54
CA PRO A 32 -17.63 5.15 8.76
C PRO A 32 -18.37 6.45 9.08
N THR A 33 -18.75 6.62 10.33
CA THR A 33 -19.40 7.83 10.84
C THR A 33 -18.38 8.90 11.23
N GLU A 34 -17.15 8.51 11.46
CA GLU A 34 -16.06 9.40 11.84
C GLU A 34 -14.85 9.26 10.93
N SER A 35 -14.10 10.34 10.78
CA SER A 35 -12.85 10.37 10.03
C SER A 35 -11.75 11.07 10.83
N PHE A 36 -10.49 10.80 10.48
CA PHE A 36 -9.35 11.48 11.07
C PHE A 36 -8.31 11.80 9.99
N LYS A 37 -7.44 12.79 10.25
CA LYS A 37 -6.43 13.22 9.27
C LYS A 37 -5.11 12.45 9.38
N SER A 38 -4.57 12.32 10.58
CA SER A 38 -3.26 11.68 10.79
C SER A 38 -3.24 10.70 11.96
N LYS A 39 -3.91 11.03 13.05
CA LYS A 39 -3.97 10.21 14.26
C LYS A 39 -5.31 10.39 14.96
N LYS A 40 -5.84 9.29 15.52
CA LYS A 40 -6.97 9.28 16.45
C LYS A 40 -6.66 8.33 17.59
N LYS A 41 -6.96 8.72 18.82
CA LYS A 41 -6.89 7.85 19.99
C LYS A 41 -8.30 7.37 20.35
N LEU A 42 -8.40 6.09 20.66
CA LEU A 42 -9.60 5.46 21.20
C LEU A 42 -9.25 4.97 22.61
N ASN A 43 -10.02 5.41 23.60
CA ASN A 43 -9.93 4.91 24.95
C ASN A 43 -10.99 3.81 25.14
N LEU A 44 -10.53 2.59 25.37
CA LEU A 44 -11.37 1.43 25.60
C LEU A 44 -11.43 1.03 27.09
N GLY A 45 -11.30 2.00 27.98
CA GLY A 45 -11.24 1.82 29.43
C GLY A 45 -9.80 1.54 29.89
N ASN A 46 -9.41 0.29 29.95
CA ASN A 46 -8.06 -0.12 30.40
C ASN A 46 -7.01 -0.19 29.27
N LYS A 47 -7.39 0.15 28.05
CA LYS A 47 -6.50 0.13 26.87
C LYS A 47 -6.66 1.37 26.01
N ILE A 48 -5.53 1.88 25.55
CA ILE A 48 -5.47 2.91 24.51
C ILE A 48 -5.16 2.24 23.18
N VAL A 49 -5.96 2.56 22.17
CA VAL A 49 -5.73 2.17 20.78
C VAL A 49 -5.52 3.43 19.96
N GLU A 50 -4.51 3.43 19.14
CA GLU A 50 -4.17 4.55 18.26
C GLU A 50 -4.42 4.15 16.82
N LEU A 51 -5.17 4.97 16.08
CA LEU A 51 -5.32 4.89 14.64
C LEU A 51 -4.36 5.87 14.02
N HIS A 52 -3.50 5.41 13.12
CA HIS A 52 -2.52 6.22 12.44
C HIS A 52 -2.69 6.19 10.93
N TYR A 53 -2.56 7.35 10.29
CA TYR A 53 -2.37 7.50 8.87
C TYR A 53 -1.00 8.12 8.62
N PHE A 54 -0.11 7.36 8.00
CA PHE A 54 1.26 7.77 7.72
C PHE A 54 1.45 8.38 6.33
N GLY A 55 0.45 8.27 5.50
CA GLY A 55 0.43 8.63 4.08
C GLY A 55 -0.10 7.48 3.23
N PRO A 56 -0.18 7.67 1.90
CA PRO A 56 -0.59 6.61 1.00
C PRO A 56 0.44 5.48 0.95
N GLY A 57 -0.03 4.25 0.84
CA GLY A 57 0.76 3.04 0.70
C GLY A 57 0.22 2.21 -0.45
N MET A 58 -0.30 0.99 -0.16
CA MET A 58 -1.00 0.20 -1.16
C MET A 58 -2.27 0.92 -1.64
N SER A 59 -2.92 1.67 -0.74
CA SER A 59 -4.08 2.49 -1.04
C SER A 59 -3.85 3.95 -0.60
N PRO A 60 -4.69 4.91 -1.05
CA PRO A 60 -4.60 6.30 -0.60
C PRO A 60 -4.94 6.53 0.87
N SER A 61 -5.46 5.52 1.58
CA SER A 61 -6.02 5.69 2.92
C SER A 61 -5.71 4.52 3.87
N ASP A 62 -4.54 3.92 3.73
CA ASP A 62 -4.10 2.84 4.62
C ASP A 62 -4.04 3.33 6.07
N THR A 63 -4.72 2.63 6.95
CA THR A 63 -4.78 2.95 8.37
C THR A 63 -4.09 1.85 9.17
N VAL A 64 -3.21 2.27 10.06
CA VAL A 64 -2.56 1.39 11.04
C VAL A 64 -3.26 1.52 12.38
N VAL A 65 -3.61 0.40 12.97
CA VAL A 65 -4.11 0.31 14.36
C VAL A 65 -2.92 -0.05 15.24
N TYR A 66 -2.59 0.78 16.22
CA TYR A 66 -1.46 0.56 17.11
C TYR A 66 -1.92 0.50 18.57
N VAL A 67 -1.45 -0.48 19.31
CA VAL A 67 -1.65 -0.64 20.75
C VAL A 67 -0.32 -0.40 21.44
N PRO A 68 -0.08 0.79 22.02
CA PRO A 68 1.21 1.18 22.57
C PRO A 68 1.71 0.26 23.67
N ASP A 69 0.86 -0.12 24.62
CA ASP A 69 1.22 -0.98 25.75
C ASP A 69 1.74 -2.36 25.31
N ALA A 70 1.16 -2.90 24.22
CA ALA A 70 1.55 -4.18 23.65
C ALA A 70 2.65 -4.04 22.60
N ARG A 71 3.00 -2.82 22.18
CA ARG A 71 3.85 -2.52 21.03
C ARG A 71 3.42 -3.33 19.80
N ALA A 72 2.11 -3.47 19.58
CA ALA A 72 1.53 -4.26 18.50
C ALA A 72 0.83 -3.34 17.49
N ALA A 73 1.07 -3.58 16.21
CA ALA A 73 0.48 -2.81 15.12
C ALA A 73 -0.25 -3.73 14.13
N TRP A 74 -1.48 -3.42 13.81
CA TRP A 74 -2.25 -4.02 12.70
C TRP A 74 -2.16 -3.06 11.52
N THR A 75 -1.52 -3.51 10.46
CA THR A 75 -1.13 -2.62 9.34
C THR A 75 -2.04 -2.74 8.13
N GLY A 76 -2.95 -3.72 8.11
CA GLY A 76 -3.66 -4.03 6.88
C GLY A 76 -2.66 -4.25 5.75
N ASN A 77 -3.02 -3.82 4.55
CA ASN A 77 -2.16 -4.01 3.38
C ASN A 77 -1.05 -2.94 3.23
N LEU A 78 -0.88 -2.02 4.19
CA LEU A 78 0.32 -1.18 4.25
C LEU A 78 1.58 -2.04 4.40
N ILE A 79 1.47 -3.18 5.12
CA ILE A 79 2.45 -4.27 5.11
C ILE A 79 1.68 -5.52 4.74
N PHE A 80 2.04 -6.17 3.63
CA PHE A 80 1.31 -7.32 3.13
C PHE A 80 1.51 -8.55 4.02
N GLY A 81 2.75 -8.86 4.40
CA GLY A 81 3.06 -9.95 5.32
C GLY A 81 4.55 -10.28 5.35
N LYS A 82 4.91 -11.20 6.24
CA LYS A 82 6.27 -11.75 6.30
C LYS A 82 6.60 -12.45 4.97
N GLY A 83 7.84 -12.34 4.54
CA GLY A 83 8.29 -12.93 3.26
C GLY A 83 7.67 -12.28 2.01
N SER A 84 7.13 -11.06 2.14
CA SER A 84 6.55 -10.32 1.04
C SER A 84 7.29 -9.00 0.78
N ILE A 85 7.02 -8.41 -0.39
CA ILE A 85 7.42 -7.05 -0.75
C ILE A 85 6.20 -6.12 -0.81
N PRO A 86 6.39 -4.79 -0.71
CA PRO A 86 5.30 -3.82 -0.90
C PRO A 86 4.63 -3.96 -2.27
N TRP A 87 3.35 -3.66 -2.34
CA TRP A 87 2.63 -3.48 -3.59
C TRP A 87 2.22 -2.01 -3.75
N ALA A 88 2.97 -1.25 -4.54
CA ALA A 88 2.68 0.16 -4.81
C ALA A 88 1.50 0.31 -5.80
N ARG A 89 0.33 -0.19 -5.42
CA ARG A 89 -0.89 -0.13 -6.23
C ARG A 89 -1.34 1.31 -6.50
N SER A 90 -1.05 2.23 -5.59
CA SER A 90 -1.39 3.67 -5.72
C SER A 90 -0.53 4.42 -6.75
N GLU A 91 0.32 3.74 -7.48
CA GLU A 91 1.17 4.24 -8.58
C GLU A 91 2.29 5.22 -8.17
N ILE A 92 2.37 5.66 -6.92
CA ILE A 92 3.41 6.60 -6.47
C ILE A 92 4.30 5.93 -5.42
N VAL A 93 5.34 5.27 -5.90
CA VAL A 93 6.29 4.52 -5.07
C VAL A 93 6.99 5.42 -4.04
N SER A 94 7.36 6.67 -4.42
CA SER A 94 7.99 7.61 -3.50
C SER A 94 7.09 8.07 -2.35
N ASP A 95 5.78 8.13 -2.55
CA ASP A 95 4.84 8.48 -1.48
C ASP A 95 4.69 7.29 -0.51
N TYR A 96 4.67 6.07 -1.03
CA TYR A 96 4.66 4.87 -0.18
C TYR A 96 5.94 4.78 0.67
N LEU A 97 7.11 4.97 0.05
CA LEU A 97 8.37 5.05 0.78
C LEU A 97 8.34 6.09 1.90
N LYS A 98 7.82 7.29 1.61
CA LYS A 98 7.66 8.34 2.62
C LYS A 98 6.73 7.92 3.76
N SER A 99 5.66 7.20 3.44
CA SER A 99 4.73 6.68 4.44
C SER A 99 5.38 5.64 5.35
N MET A 100 6.19 4.73 4.79
CA MET A 100 6.94 3.74 5.56
C MET A 100 8.01 4.40 6.45
N LYS A 101 8.75 5.40 5.95
CA LYS A 101 9.67 6.20 6.76
C LYS A 101 8.96 6.99 7.87
N ASN A 102 7.73 7.46 7.63
CA ASN A 102 6.89 8.09 8.66
C ASN A 102 6.42 7.08 9.72
N PHE A 103 6.04 5.87 9.30
CA PHE A 103 5.69 4.77 10.19
C PHE A 103 6.87 4.49 11.15
N GLN A 104 8.05 4.19 10.60
CA GLN A 104 9.26 3.89 11.37
C GLN A 104 9.63 4.97 12.40
N ARG A 105 9.45 6.26 12.05
CA ARG A 105 9.78 7.36 12.96
C ARG A 105 8.77 7.57 14.09
N LYS A 106 7.50 7.22 13.88
CA LYS A 106 6.41 7.61 14.78
C LYS A 106 5.95 6.52 15.72
N ILE A 107 6.13 5.27 15.34
CA ILE A 107 5.80 4.12 16.19
C ILE A 107 6.90 3.07 16.08
N ASP A 108 7.08 2.31 17.15
CA ASP A 108 8.08 1.25 17.27
C ASP A 108 7.40 -0.06 17.70
N PRO A 109 6.68 -0.73 16.80
CA PRO A 109 6.03 -1.98 17.10
C PRO A 109 7.04 -3.12 17.21
N LYS A 110 6.83 -4.01 18.18
CA LYS A 110 7.55 -5.30 18.28
C LYS A 110 6.78 -6.42 17.59
N ILE A 111 5.48 -6.23 17.42
CA ILE A 111 4.60 -7.20 16.79
C ILE A 111 3.86 -6.49 15.66
N ILE A 112 3.97 -7.03 14.46
CA ILE A 112 3.22 -6.56 13.28
C ILE A 112 2.29 -7.66 12.81
N VAL A 113 0.99 -7.35 12.86
CA VAL A 113 -0.07 -8.15 12.26
C VAL A 113 -0.41 -7.51 10.92
N ALA A 114 0.11 -8.12 9.87
CA ALA A 114 -0.04 -7.65 8.51
C ALA A 114 -1.44 -7.98 7.93
N GLY A 115 -1.71 -7.51 6.71
CA GLY A 115 -2.98 -7.81 6.01
C GLY A 115 -3.10 -9.26 5.57
N HIS A 116 -1.97 -9.91 5.33
CA HIS A 116 -1.85 -11.30 4.89
C HIS A 116 -0.66 -11.97 5.56
N GLY A 117 -0.59 -13.31 5.43
CA GLY A 117 0.55 -14.09 5.89
C GLY A 117 0.70 -14.12 7.42
N GLN A 118 1.91 -14.39 7.85
CA GLN A 118 2.26 -14.58 9.26
C GLN A 118 2.52 -13.27 9.99
N ILE A 119 2.40 -13.31 11.31
CA ILE A 119 2.84 -12.23 12.21
C ILE A 119 4.36 -12.06 12.05
N SER A 120 4.80 -10.82 12.02
CA SER A 120 6.21 -10.44 11.93
C SER A 120 6.61 -9.49 13.07
N ASP A 121 7.91 -9.31 13.21
CA ASP A 121 8.50 -8.29 14.06
C ASP A 121 8.62 -6.93 13.34
N GLY A 122 9.19 -5.95 14.02
CA GLY A 122 9.36 -4.58 13.49
C GLY A 122 10.33 -4.48 12.31
N ASP A 123 11.21 -5.47 12.09
CA ASP A 123 12.26 -5.43 11.06
C ASP A 123 11.68 -5.44 9.64
N ILE A 124 10.47 -5.94 9.48
CA ILE A 124 9.76 -5.90 8.19
C ILE A 124 9.58 -4.46 7.67
N VAL A 125 9.49 -3.47 8.54
CA VAL A 125 9.35 -2.06 8.16
C VAL A 125 10.60 -1.59 7.42
N GLU A 126 11.78 -1.94 7.93
CA GLU A 126 13.05 -1.61 7.30
C GLU A 126 13.24 -2.32 5.95
N LYS A 127 12.86 -3.59 5.86
CA LYS A 127 12.86 -4.35 4.61
C LYS A 127 11.98 -3.69 3.54
N TYR A 128 10.80 -3.20 3.92
CA TYR A 128 9.90 -2.48 3.02
C TYR A 128 10.48 -1.14 2.55
N ILE A 129 11.12 -0.39 3.47
CA ILE A 129 11.81 0.86 3.15
C ILE A 129 12.95 0.59 2.15
N SER A 130 13.81 -0.38 2.46
CA SER A 130 14.94 -0.78 1.61
C SER A 130 14.48 -1.18 0.21
N TYR A 131 13.45 -2.01 0.12
CA TYR A 131 12.90 -2.42 -1.17
C TYR A 131 12.33 -1.25 -2.00
N LEU A 132 11.58 -0.35 -1.37
CA LEU A 132 11.02 0.81 -2.07
C LEU A 132 12.11 1.80 -2.52
N ASP A 133 13.15 1.99 -1.71
CA ASP A 133 14.34 2.77 -2.10
C ASP A 133 15.05 2.09 -3.28
N TYR A 134 15.28 0.77 -3.22
CA TYR A 134 15.87 0.00 -4.33
C TYR A 134 15.09 0.21 -5.63
N VAL A 135 13.78 0.02 -5.62
CA VAL A 135 12.95 0.17 -6.83
C VAL A 135 13.05 1.57 -7.44
N LEU A 136 13.11 2.60 -6.60
CA LEU A 136 13.27 3.99 -7.06
C LEU A 136 14.66 4.25 -7.67
N GLU A 137 15.72 3.79 -7.02
CA GLU A 137 17.11 3.96 -7.54
C GLU A 137 17.31 3.16 -8.83
N PHE A 138 16.82 1.93 -8.87
CA PHE A 138 16.84 1.10 -10.06
C PHE A 138 16.14 1.78 -11.25
N SER A 139 14.97 2.34 -11.03
CA SER A 139 14.25 3.08 -12.08
C SER A 139 14.99 4.34 -12.55
N ARG A 140 15.71 5.01 -11.66
CA ARG A 140 16.56 6.16 -12.01
C ARG A 140 17.75 5.74 -12.86
N SER A 141 18.39 4.60 -12.57
CA SER A 141 19.51 4.08 -13.37
C SER A 141 19.05 3.72 -14.78
N LEU A 142 17.92 3.02 -14.93
CA LEU A 142 17.36 2.71 -16.24
C LEU A 142 17.09 3.97 -17.07
N LYS A 143 16.52 5.02 -16.46
CA LYS A 143 16.30 6.30 -17.12
C LYS A 143 17.63 6.95 -17.57
N LYS A 144 18.63 6.95 -16.71
CA LYS A 144 19.95 7.53 -16.99
C LYS A 144 20.63 6.84 -18.18
N GLU A 145 20.47 5.53 -18.27
CA GLU A 145 21.06 4.69 -19.32
C GLU A 145 20.19 4.59 -20.57
N ASN A 146 19.02 5.26 -20.61
CA ASN A 146 18.02 5.19 -21.68
C ASN A 146 17.57 3.77 -22.03
N ILE A 147 17.48 2.90 -21.03
CA ILE A 147 17.01 1.52 -21.20
C ILE A 147 15.49 1.50 -21.23
N SER A 148 14.92 0.83 -22.23
CA SER A 148 13.47 0.60 -22.32
C SER A 148 13.00 -0.34 -21.20
N ILE A 149 12.00 0.09 -20.44
CA ILE A 149 11.42 -0.69 -19.36
C ILE A 149 10.58 -1.86 -19.88
N GLU A 150 9.99 -1.74 -21.07
CA GLU A 150 9.07 -2.74 -21.63
C GLU A 150 9.77 -4.08 -21.91
N GLU A 151 11.02 -4.05 -22.35
CA GLU A 151 11.82 -5.25 -22.56
C GLU A 151 12.40 -5.77 -21.26
N TYR A 152 12.89 -4.87 -20.40
CA TYR A 152 13.54 -5.24 -19.16
C TYR A 152 12.58 -5.93 -18.17
N VAL A 153 11.33 -5.48 -18.14
CA VAL A 153 10.32 -6.02 -17.22
C VAL A 153 9.98 -7.51 -17.47
N LYS A 154 10.25 -8.02 -18.66
CA LYS A 154 10.00 -9.44 -19.00
C LYS A 154 10.95 -10.39 -18.28
N THR A 155 12.16 -9.94 -18.02
CA THR A 155 13.24 -10.73 -17.39
C THR A 155 13.54 -10.28 -15.96
N LEU A 156 12.73 -9.36 -15.44
CA LEU A 156 12.95 -8.78 -14.12
C LEU A 156 12.65 -9.80 -13.01
N ASN A 157 13.62 -10.02 -12.15
CA ASN A 157 13.50 -10.87 -10.98
C ASN A 157 13.60 -10.02 -9.71
N ILE A 158 12.95 -10.49 -8.65
CA ILE A 158 13.12 -9.90 -7.31
C ILE A 158 14.57 -10.14 -6.87
N PRO A 159 15.27 -9.11 -6.41
CA PRO A 159 16.62 -9.32 -5.90
C PRO A 159 16.65 -10.32 -4.75
N PRO A 160 17.65 -11.23 -4.70
CA PRO A 160 17.66 -12.36 -3.77
C PRO A 160 17.76 -11.96 -2.28
N GLU A 161 18.20 -10.74 -1.98
CA GLU A 161 18.21 -10.19 -0.62
C GLU A 161 16.81 -9.96 -0.04
N TYR A 162 15.79 -9.89 -0.90
CA TYR A 162 14.38 -9.84 -0.48
C TYR A 162 13.83 -11.26 -0.48
N LEU A 163 14.13 -12.01 0.58
CA LEU A 163 13.68 -13.40 0.73
C LEU A 163 12.15 -13.48 0.66
N ILE A 164 11.66 -14.11 -0.39
CA ILE A 164 10.22 -14.33 -0.63
C ILE A 164 9.87 -15.76 -0.25
N GLU A 165 8.73 -15.96 0.42
CA GLU A 165 8.20 -17.28 0.70
C GLU A 165 7.69 -17.94 -0.60
N ASP A 166 7.96 -19.24 -0.79
CA ASP A 166 7.72 -19.94 -2.06
C ASP A 166 6.23 -19.95 -2.45
N ASP A 167 5.34 -20.04 -1.49
CA ASP A 167 3.89 -20.08 -1.69
C ASP A 167 3.29 -18.77 -2.25
N ILE A 168 4.01 -17.65 -2.12
CA ILE A 168 3.58 -16.34 -2.64
C ILE A 168 4.52 -15.79 -3.72
N LYS A 169 5.51 -16.55 -4.15
CA LYS A 169 6.57 -16.09 -5.06
C LYS A 169 6.04 -15.50 -6.35
N GLU A 170 5.16 -16.21 -7.05
CA GLU A 170 4.57 -15.74 -8.32
C GLU A 170 3.81 -14.41 -8.14
N LEU A 171 3.06 -14.28 -7.04
CA LEU A 171 2.35 -13.05 -6.69
C LEU A 171 3.33 -11.90 -6.44
N MET A 172 4.42 -12.16 -5.72
CA MET A 172 5.45 -11.15 -5.42
C MET A 172 6.23 -10.75 -6.67
N GLU A 173 6.49 -11.65 -7.60
CA GLU A 173 7.06 -11.33 -8.91
C GLU A 173 6.14 -10.37 -9.69
N GLY A 174 4.84 -10.61 -9.67
CA GLY A 174 3.84 -9.69 -10.21
C GLY A 174 3.89 -8.31 -9.57
N PHE A 175 3.98 -8.24 -8.23
CA PHE A 175 4.11 -6.98 -7.49
C PHE A 175 5.41 -6.26 -7.85
N HIS A 176 6.52 -6.99 -7.97
CA HIS A 176 7.81 -6.41 -8.32
C HIS A 176 7.78 -5.76 -9.70
N LYS A 177 7.29 -6.47 -10.71
CA LYS A 177 7.10 -5.94 -12.07
C LYS A 177 6.23 -4.67 -12.06
N TRP A 178 5.12 -4.71 -11.33
CA TRP A 178 4.24 -3.55 -11.16
C TRP A 178 4.96 -2.36 -10.52
N ASN A 179 5.68 -2.60 -9.44
CA ASN A 179 6.39 -1.57 -8.71
C ASN A 179 7.47 -0.89 -9.57
N VAL A 180 8.24 -1.67 -10.31
CA VAL A 180 9.28 -1.15 -11.21
C VAL A 180 8.67 -0.33 -12.34
N LEU A 181 7.59 -0.82 -12.99
CA LEU A 181 6.87 -0.08 -14.02
C LEU A 181 6.34 1.27 -13.51
N ASN A 182 5.72 1.29 -12.34
CA ASN A 182 5.19 2.52 -11.76
C ASN A 182 6.30 3.48 -11.32
N SER A 183 7.38 2.95 -10.75
CA SER A 183 8.54 3.76 -10.39
C SER A 183 9.19 4.38 -11.62
N TYR A 184 9.37 3.61 -12.69
CA TYR A 184 9.93 4.13 -13.95
C TYR A 184 9.04 5.22 -14.56
N LYS A 185 7.72 5.02 -14.62
CA LYS A 185 6.77 6.05 -15.01
C LYS A 185 6.90 7.30 -14.15
N GLN A 186 7.04 7.13 -12.84
CA GLN A 186 7.19 8.24 -11.90
C GLN A 186 8.46 9.05 -12.17
N VAL A 187 9.61 8.41 -12.42
CA VAL A 187 10.88 9.11 -12.65
C VAL A 187 11.00 9.68 -14.06
N THR A 188 10.22 9.20 -15.03
CA THR A 188 10.21 9.68 -16.42
C THR A 188 9.15 10.75 -16.69
N THR A 189 8.10 10.81 -15.86
CA THR A 189 7.01 11.78 -16.00
C THR A 189 7.40 13.13 -15.39
N SER A 190 7.00 14.24 -16.01
CA SER A 190 7.27 15.57 -15.48
C SER A 190 6.59 15.82 -14.13
N THR A 191 7.21 16.66 -13.29
CA THR A 191 6.68 16.97 -11.94
C THR A 191 5.29 17.64 -11.99
N SER A 192 4.95 18.36 -13.04
CA SER A 192 3.63 18.95 -13.26
C SER A 192 2.56 17.86 -13.43
N GLN A 193 2.80 16.89 -14.31
CA GLN A 193 1.87 15.77 -14.57
C GLN A 193 1.68 14.88 -13.35
N LEU A 194 2.70 14.70 -12.51
CA LEU A 194 2.59 13.96 -11.24
C LEU A 194 1.73 14.71 -10.22
N LYS A 195 1.81 16.05 -10.17
CA LYS A 195 0.93 16.87 -9.31
C LYS A 195 -0.53 16.77 -9.72
N ASP A 196 -0.81 16.77 -11.01
CA ASP A 196 -2.17 16.64 -11.54
C ASP A 196 -2.77 15.28 -11.19
N ARG A 197 -2.02 14.19 -11.27
CA ARG A 197 -2.45 12.86 -10.80
C ARG A 197 -2.72 12.82 -9.29
N LYS A 198 -1.86 13.45 -8.48
CA LYS A 198 -2.09 13.58 -7.02
C LYS A 198 -3.38 14.35 -6.73
N ASN A 199 -3.60 15.45 -7.42
CA ASN A 199 -4.80 16.27 -7.27
C ASN A 199 -6.04 15.52 -7.71
N LEU A 200 -5.98 14.74 -8.79
CA LEU A 200 -7.08 13.89 -9.27
C LEU A 200 -7.41 12.81 -8.23
N GLY A 201 -6.41 12.10 -7.72
CA GLY A 201 -6.59 11.10 -6.67
C GLY A 201 -7.18 11.68 -5.37
N GLN A 202 -6.73 12.86 -4.95
CA GLN A 202 -7.27 13.57 -3.79
C GLN A 202 -8.67 14.11 -4.05
N LYS A 203 -8.97 14.58 -5.26
CA LYS A 203 -10.30 15.08 -5.66
C LYS A 203 -11.31 13.94 -5.70
N VAL A 204 -10.96 12.80 -6.29
CA VAL A 204 -11.78 11.57 -6.27
C VAL A 204 -12.01 11.10 -4.83
N ALA A 205 -11.00 11.21 -3.96
CA ALA A 205 -11.13 10.87 -2.54
C ALA A 205 -12.04 11.85 -1.77
N ARG A 206 -12.13 13.13 -2.19
CA ARG A 206 -12.98 14.15 -1.53
C ARG A 206 -14.40 14.16 -2.04
N ASP A 207 -14.60 14.09 -3.35
CA ASP A 207 -15.88 14.40 -3.97
C ASP A 207 -16.73 13.16 -4.31
N GLY A 208 -16.13 11.97 -4.26
CA GLY A 208 -16.85 10.70 -4.56
C GLY A 208 -17.38 10.59 -5.99
N LYS A 209 -17.04 11.55 -6.85
CA LYS A 209 -17.49 11.57 -8.26
C LYS A 209 -16.33 11.15 -9.16
N VAL A 210 -16.49 10.02 -9.80
CA VAL A 210 -15.67 9.65 -10.96
C VAL A 210 -16.07 10.58 -12.10
N VAL A 211 -15.18 11.47 -12.48
CA VAL A 211 -15.34 12.19 -13.75
C VAL A 211 -15.14 11.15 -14.86
N LYS A 212 -16.17 10.99 -15.70
CA LYS A 212 -16.14 10.15 -16.89
C LYS A 212 -15.09 10.63 -17.88
#